data_978def03ee931797272a52cf13c58c48
#
_entry.id   978def03ee931797272a52cf13c58c48
#
_cell.length_a   1.000
_cell.length_b   1.000
_cell.length_c   1.000
_cell.angle_alpha   90.00
_cell.angle_beta   90.00
_cell.angle_gamma   90.00
#
_symmetry.space_group_name_H-M   'P 1'
#
loop_
_entity.id
_entity.type
_entity.pdbx_description
1 polymer ?
#
loop_
_entity_poly.entity_id
_entity_poly.type
_entity_poly.pdbx_seq_one_letter_code
_entity_poly.pdbx_strand_id
1 'polypeptide(L)'
;MPREQVECHGIDPDELRLVIDAVNRGDVAEGARLTTPEIGDKLTCAGTPEEIVERLQEAVVPSGINHVMFGLTDPYLVEKWSGHRIQNVPDLRGQFRLIHDRIMPVFA
;
A
#
# COMPACT_ATOMS: atom_id res chain seq x y z
N MET A 1 -10.69 -10.84 -3.54
CA MET A 1 -11.15 -9.79 -4.47
C MET A 1 -11.76 -10.43 -5.70
N PRO A 2 -12.95 -10.03 -6.11
CA PRO A 2 -13.59 -10.58 -7.32
C PRO A 2 -12.75 -10.33 -8.57
N ARG A 3 -12.80 -11.29 -9.50
CA ARG A 3 -12.00 -11.23 -10.74
C ARG A 3 -12.23 -9.94 -11.53
N GLU A 4 -13.49 -9.51 -11.63
CA GLU A 4 -13.86 -8.29 -12.36
C GLU A 4 -13.24 -7.03 -11.75
N GLN A 5 -13.13 -6.96 -10.43
CA GLN A 5 -12.47 -5.84 -9.76
C GLN A 5 -10.97 -5.83 -10.06
N VAL A 6 -10.34 -6.99 -10.08
CA VAL A 6 -8.92 -7.10 -10.39
C VAL A 6 -8.65 -6.65 -11.82
N GLU A 7 -9.46 -7.10 -12.77
CA GLU A 7 -9.35 -6.68 -14.18
C GLU A 7 -9.62 -5.19 -14.37
N CYS A 8 -10.55 -4.63 -13.60
CA CYS A 8 -10.85 -3.19 -13.65
C CYS A 8 -9.65 -2.33 -13.27
N HIS A 9 -8.78 -2.81 -12.39
CA HIS A 9 -7.54 -2.13 -12.04
C HIS A 9 -6.39 -2.38 -13.02
N GLY A 10 -6.63 -3.12 -14.09
CA GLY A 10 -5.60 -3.42 -15.08
C GLY A 10 -4.57 -4.44 -14.60
N ILE A 11 -4.94 -5.29 -13.67
CA ILE A 11 -4.09 -6.35 -13.12
C ILE A 11 -4.52 -7.68 -13.72
N ASP A 12 -3.53 -8.52 -14.08
CA ASP A 12 -3.80 -9.88 -14.49
C ASP A 12 -4.26 -10.71 -13.28
N PRO A 13 -5.49 -11.24 -13.30
CA PRO A 13 -6.00 -12.06 -12.18
C PRO A 13 -5.15 -13.27 -11.88
N ASP A 14 -4.49 -13.85 -12.88
CA ASP A 14 -3.65 -15.03 -12.68
C ASP A 14 -2.36 -14.69 -11.93
N GLU A 15 -1.77 -13.54 -12.21
CA GLU A 15 -0.61 -13.06 -11.45
C GLU A 15 -0.97 -12.78 -9.98
N LEU A 16 -2.08 -12.12 -9.75
CA LEU A 16 -2.53 -11.84 -8.38
C LEU A 16 -2.87 -13.13 -7.63
N ARG A 17 -3.41 -14.13 -8.31
CA ARG A 17 -3.71 -15.43 -7.72
C ARG A 17 -2.47 -16.12 -7.19
N LEU A 18 -1.35 -16.01 -7.89
CA LEU A 18 -0.08 -16.57 -7.41
C LEU A 18 0.35 -15.94 -6.09
N VAL A 19 0.16 -14.63 -5.94
CA VAL A 19 0.44 -13.92 -4.69
C VAL A 19 -0.48 -14.42 -3.57
N ILE A 20 -1.77 -14.51 -3.84
CA ILE A 20 -2.77 -14.95 -2.85
C ILE A 20 -2.48 -16.38 -2.41
N ASP A 21 -2.17 -17.28 -3.34
CA ASP A 21 -1.87 -18.67 -3.03
C ASP A 21 -0.61 -18.79 -2.17
N ALA A 22 0.42 -18.00 -2.45
CA ALA A 22 1.64 -17.98 -1.65
C ALA A 22 1.35 -17.52 -0.21
N VAL A 23 0.58 -16.46 -0.04
CA VAL A 23 0.19 -15.94 1.28
C VAL A 23 -0.66 -16.96 2.03
N ASN A 24 -1.61 -17.60 1.36
CA ASN A 24 -2.48 -18.62 1.97
C ASN A 24 -1.70 -19.86 2.41
N ARG A 25 -0.59 -20.18 1.76
CA ARG A 25 0.33 -21.25 2.21
C ARG A 25 1.17 -20.82 3.42
N GLY A 26 1.11 -19.56 3.83
CA GLY A 26 1.98 -19.03 4.85
C GLY A 26 3.36 -18.63 4.34
N ASP A 27 3.57 -18.63 3.03
CA ASP A 27 4.84 -18.25 2.40
C ASP A 27 4.84 -16.75 2.08
N VAL A 28 5.02 -15.94 3.10
CA VAL A 28 4.98 -14.47 2.99
C VAL A 28 6.14 -13.96 2.12
N ALA A 29 7.30 -14.59 2.19
CA ALA A 29 8.46 -14.20 1.39
C ALA A 29 8.19 -14.36 -0.11
N GLU A 30 7.58 -15.49 -0.51
CA GLU A 30 7.22 -15.73 -1.90
C GLU A 30 6.10 -14.78 -2.34
N GLY A 31 5.09 -14.55 -1.49
CA GLY A 31 4.05 -13.57 -1.76
C GLY A 31 4.62 -12.17 -2.02
N ALA A 32 5.57 -11.74 -1.21
CA ALA A 32 6.25 -10.47 -1.38
C ALA A 32 7.06 -10.41 -2.68
N ARG A 33 7.76 -11.50 -3.02
CA ARG A 33 8.53 -11.60 -4.27
C ARG A 33 7.64 -11.50 -5.51
N LEU A 34 6.47 -12.12 -5.47
CA LEU A 34 5.51 -12.14 -6.57
C LEU A 34 4.73 -10.82 -6.70
N THR A 35 4.66 -10.02 -5.62
CA THR A 35 4.01 -8.71 -5.68
C THR A 35 4.95 -7.71 -6.34
N THR A 36 4.67 -7.39 -7.60
CA THR A 36 5.46 -6.40 -8.33
C THR A 36 5.12 -4.98 -7.88
N PRO A 37 6.04 -4.00 -8.05
CA PRO A 37 5.71 -2.59 -7.81
C PRO A 37 4.48 -2.12 -8.60
N GLU A 38 4.27 -2.65 -9.79
CA GLU A 38 3.11 -2.33 -10.63
C GLU A 38 1.80 -2.74 -9.96
N ILE A 39 1.73 -3.95 -9.40
CA ILE A 39 0.56 -4.40 -8.65
C ILE A 39 0.31 -3.50 -7.43
N GLY A 40 1.34 -3.20 -6.67
CA GLY A 40 1.24 -2.30 -5.52
C GLY A 40 0.72 -0.93 -5.91
N ASP A 41 1.24 -0.35 -6.97
CA ASP A 41 0.84 0.97 -7.45
C ASP A 41 -0.62 1.02 -7.92
N LYS A 42 -1.13 -0.07 -8.48
CA LYS A 42 -2.51 -0.14 -8.96
C LYS A 42 -3.52 -0.35 -7.83
N LEU A 43 -3.13 -1.03 -6.75
CA LEU A 43 -4.04 -1.37 -5.65
C LEU A 43 -3.92 -0.44 -4.45
N THR A 44 -2.83 0.27 -4.30
CA THR A 44 -2.56 1.09 -3.13
C THR A 44 -2.10 2.49 -3.50
N CYS A 45 -2.25 3.40 -2.55
CA CYS A 45 -1.64 4.72 -2.59
C CYS A 45 -0.59 4.76 -1.47
N ALA A 46 0.61 4.29 -1.79
CA ALA A 46 1.71 4.19 -0.84
C ALA A 46 2.99 4.78 -1.42
N GLY A 47 3.91 5.14 -0.58
CA GLY A 47 5.20 5.70 -0.97
C GLY A 47 5.68 6.76 0.00
N THR A 48 6.53 7.65 -0.48
CA THR A 48 6.94 8.82 0.29
C THR A 48 5.77 9.78 0.48
N PRO A 49 5.83 10.69 1.48
CA PRO A 49 4.75 11.68 1.66
C PRO A 49 4.47 12.49 0.39
N GLU A 50 5.49 12.85 -0.37
CA GLU A 50 5.37 13.60 -1.61
C GLU A 50 4.65 12.79 -2.70
N GLU A 51 4.98 11.52 -2.84
CA GLU A 51 4.32 10.62 -3.78
C GLU A 51 2.85 10.41 -3.43
N ILE A 52 2.54 10.28 -2.14
CA ILE A 52 1.16 10.14 -1.66
C ILE A 52 0.36 11.41 -1.97
N VAL A 53 0.92 12.59 -1.69
CA VAL A 53 0.26 13.87 -1.99
C VAL A 53 -0.04 13.98 -3.48
N GLU A 54 0.93 13.71 -4.34
CA GLU A 54 0.75 13.75 -5.78
C GLU A 54 -0.37 12.82 -6.25
N ARG A 55 -0.39 11.61 -5.74
CA ARG A 55 -1.39 10.61 -6.10
C ARG A 55 -2.79 10.99 -5.64
N LEU A 56 -2.91 11.54 -4.43
CA LEU A 56 -4.19 12.03 -3.92
C LEU A 56 -4.71 13.20 -4.75
N GLN A 57 -3.84 14.12 -5.15
CA GLN A 57 -4.22 15.27 -5.97
C GLN A 57 -4.64 14.86 -7.38
N GLU A 58 -3.98 13.88 -7.97
CA GLU A 58 -4.25 13.46 -9.35
C GLU A 58 -5.47 12.55 -9.48
N ALA A 59 -5.65 11.63 -8.55
CA ALA A 59 -6.64 10.56 -8.68
C ALA A 59 -7.82 10.69 -7.70
N VAL A 60 -7.56 11.07 -6.46
CA VAL A 60 -8.58 11.03 -5.40
C VAL A 60 -9.39 12.32 -5.34
N VAL A 61 -8.75 13.47 -5.31
CA VAL A 61 -9.42 14.77 -5.24
C VAL A 61 -10.37 14.97 -6.43
N PRO A 62 -9.95 14.73 -7.69
CA PRO A 62 -10.86 14.89 -8.83
C PRO A 62 -12.06 13.94 -8.82
N SER A 63 -11.98 12.81 -8.11
CA SER A 63 -13.07 11.84 -8.04
C SER A 63 -14.22 12.28 -7.12
N GLY A 64 -14.05 13.37 -6.36
CA GLY A 64 -15.05 13.86 -5.40
C GLY A 64 -14.98 13.19 -4.04
N ILE A 65 -14.05 12.30 -3.79
CA ILE A 65 -13.83 11.72 -2.47
C ILE A 65 -13.25 12.79 -1.54
N ASN A 66 -13.86 12.97 -0.38
CA ASN A 66 -13.45 13.97 0.60
C ASN A 66 -13.02 13.37 1.94
N HIS A 67 -12.93 12.07 2.02
CA HIS A 67 -12.51 11.36 3.23
C HIS A 67 -11.53 10.24 2.86
N VAL A 68 -10.34 10.28 3.46
CA VAL A 68 -9.29 9.29 3.22
C VAL A 68 -8.83 8.70 4.55
N MET A 69 -8.72 7.39 4.60
CA MET A 69 -8.23 6.67 5.77
C MET A 69 -6.83 6.11 5.47
N PHE A 70 -5.89 6.37 6.37
CA PHE A 70 -4.54 5.84 6.24
C PHE A 70 -4.41 4.51 6.99
N GLY A 71 -4.02 3.46 6.27
CA GLY A 71 -3.62 2.20 6.88
C GLY A 71 -2.15 2.27 7.28
N LEU A 72 -1.88 2.28 8.57
CA LEU A 72 -0.52 2.33 9.07
C LEU A 72 -0.05 0.95 9.49
N THR A 73 1.19 0.63 9.16
CA THR A 73 1.80 -0.65 9.47
C THR A 73 3.00 -0.44 10.39
N ASP A 74 3.00 -1.14 11.53
CA ASP A 74 4.14 -1.13 12.45
C ASP A 74 5.25 -2.05 11.90
N PRO A 75 6.44 -1.51 11.55
CA PRO A 75 7.52 -2.31 11.02
C PRO A 75 7.99 -3.42 11.97
N TYR A 76 7.90 -3.21 13.28
CA TYR A 76 8.26 -4.22 14.27
C TYR A 76 7.32 -5.42 14.25
N LEU A 77 6.02 -5.17 14.11
CA LEU A 77 5.03 -6.25 14.03
C LEU A 77 5.19 -7.04 12.73
N VAL A 78 5.48 -6.36 11.63
CA VAL A 78 5.71 -7.03 10.35
C VAL A 78 6.95 -7.90 10.41
N GLU A 79 8.05 -7.42 10.98
CA GLU A 79 9.27 -8.21 11.17
C GLU A 79 9.02 -9.42 12.05
N LYS A 80 8.33 -9.24 13.16
CA LYS A 80 7.98 -10.32 14.08
C LYS A 80 7.11 -11.38 13.44
N TRP A 81 6.17 -10.96 12.61
CA TRP A 81 5.19 -11.85 11.98
C TRP A 81 5.74 -12.56 10.75
N SER A 82 6.50 -11.85 9.89
CA SER A 82 6.97 -12.38 8.61
C SER A 82 8.43 -12.83 8.62
N GLY A 83 9.22 -12.43 9.62
CA GLY A 83 10.67 -12.65 9.64
C GLY A 83 11.45 -11.71 8.73
N HIS A 84 10.79 -10.78 8.06
CA HIS A 84 11.42 -9.82 7.14
C HIS A 84 11.36 -8.41 7.70
N ARG A 85 12.52 -7.77 7.74
CA ARG A 85 12.63 -6.39 8.19
C ARG A 85 12.28 -5.44 7.07
N ILE A 86 11.32 -4.56 7.30
CA ILE A 86 11.02 -3.44 6.40
C ILE A 86 12.06 -2.36 6.66
N GLN A 87 12.80 -1.97 5.60
CA GLN A 87 13.81 -0.94 5.70
C GLN A 87 13.24 0.41 5.27
N ASN A 88 13.82 1.48 5.86
CA ASN A 88 13.48 2.87 5.52
C ASN A 88 12.03 3.26 5.80
N VAL A 89 11.34 2.52 6.66
CA VAL A 89 9.99 2.85 7.11
C VAL A 89 10.07 3.27 8.56
N PRO A 90 9.59 4.47 8.92
CA PRO A 90 9.57 4.90 10.32
C PRO A 90 8.58 4.06 11.15
N ASP A 91 8.71 4.12 12.46
CA ASP A 91 7.74 3.52 13.37
C ASP A 91 6.38 4.23 13.25
N LEU A 92 5.36 3.73 13.98
CA LEU A 92 4.02 4.31 13.91
C LEU A 92 4.00 5.80 14.27
N ARG A 93 4.75 6.20 15.29
CA ARG A 93 4.81 7.60 15.69
C ARG A 93 5.42 8.46 14.58
N GLY A 94 6.47 7.99 13.95
CA GLY A 94 7.10 8.67 12.81
C GLY A 94 6.15 8.77 11.63
N GLN A 95 5.38 7.71 11.33
CA GLN A 95 4.37 7.73 10.28
C GLN A 95 3.28 8.77 10.55
N PHE A 96 2.74 8.82 11.78
CA PHE A 96 1.77 9.83 12.17
C PHE A 96 2.31 11.25 11.99
N ARG A 97 3.57 11.45 12.38
CA ARG A 97 4.23 12.77 12.24
C ARG A 97 4.37 13.18 10.79
N LEU A 98 4.76 12.26 9.91
CA LEU A 98 4.86 12.54 8.48
C LEU A 98 3.51 12.91 7.87
N ILE A 99 2.46 12.21 8.23
CA ILE A 99 1.10 12.52 7.76
C ILE A 99 0.69 13.91 8.24
N HIS A 100 0.87 14.20 9.51
CA HIS A 100 0.51 15.49 10.09
C HIS A 100 1.30 16.65 9.48
N ASP A 101 2.61 16.49 9.29
CA ASP A 101 3.48 17.59 8.89
C ASP A 101 3.57 17.78 7.38
N ARG A 102 3.42 16.71 6.59
CA ARG A 102 3.73 16.74 5.16
C ARG A 102 2.57 16.41 4.24
N ILE A 103 1.53 15.76 4.73
CA ILE A 103 0.35 15.39 3.93
C ILE A 103 -0.86 16.25 4.27
N MET A 104 -1.25 16.27 5.53
CA MET A 104 -2.46 17.02 5.95
C MET A 104 -2.44 18.50 5.58
N PRO A 105 -1.33 19.25 5.73
CA PRO A 105 -1.33 20.68 5.40
C PRO A 105 -1.63 20.99 3.93
N VAL A 106 -1.36 20.05 3.03
CA VAL A 106 -1.61 20.24 1.59
C VAL A 106 -3.11 20.29 1.30
N PHE A 107 -3.92 19.57 2.09
CA PHE A 107 -5.35 19.41 1.87
C PHE A 107 -6.22 20.16 2.90
N ALA A 108 -5.58 20.82 3.82
CA ALA A 108 -6.29 21.59 4.85
C ALA A 108 -6.92 22.89 4.29
#